data_bd78db4b5c8ec3d87656a46708ccadb0
#
_entry.id   bd78db4b5c8ec3d87656a46708ccadb0
#
_cell.length_a   1.000
_cell.length_b   1.000
_cell.length_c   1.000
_cell.angle_alpha   90.00
_cell.angle_beta   90.00
_cell.angle_gamma   90.00
#
_symmetry.space_group_name_H-M   'P 1'
#
loop_
_entity.id
_entity.type
_entity.pdbx_description
1 polymer ?
#
loop_
_entity_poly.entity_id
_entity_poly.type
_entity_poly.pdbx_seq_one_letter_code
_entity_poly.pdbx_strand_id
1 'polypeptide(L)'
;MQPNIVLINCDDLGYGDLGCYGSEKNDTPCLDALAAGGRRFTDFYMASAICSPSRGAMMTGCYPPRIGFGSFHGEIVLFPGDCMGLHPDEVTMADVLKNAGYRTMHIGKWHCGDQKEFLPTSHGFDDYYGLPYSND
;
A
#
# COMPACT_ATOMS: atom_id res chain seq x y z
N MET A 1 8.66 3.16 25.19
CA MET A 1 7.37 3.64 24.62
C MET A 1 7.39 3.31 23.14
N GLN A 2 6.40 2.59 22.62
CA GLN A 2 6.30 2.27 21.20
C GLN A 2 5.81 3.52 20.45
N PRO A 3 6.44 3.92 19.33
CA PRO A 3 6.00 5.05 18.52
C PRO A 3 4.72 4.71 17.75
N ASN A 4 3.87 5.70 17.50
CA ASN A 4 2.81 5.55 16.49
C ASN A 4 3.42 5.53 15.08
N ILE A 5 2.80 4.75 14.19
CA ILE A 5 3.26 4.58 12.81
C ILE A 5 2.14 5.03 11.87
N VAL A 6 2.46 5.95 10.98
CA VAL A 6 1.57 6.40 9.90
C VAL A 6 2.28 6.15 8.57
N LEU A 7 1.72 5.24 7.77
CA LEU A 7 2.18 4.97 6.41
C LEU A 7 1.21 5.63 5.43
N ILE A 8 1.72 6.53 4.59
CA ILE A 8 0.94 7.20 3.55
C ILE A 8 1.46 6.72 2.20
N ASN A 9 0.61 6.04 1.45
CA ASN A 9 0.89 5.60 0.09
C ASN A 9 0.07 6.43 -0.90
N CYS A 10 0.74 7.17 -1.77
CA CYS A 10 0.10 7.95 -2.83
C CYS A 10 0.10 7.12 -4.12
N ASP A 11 -1.08 6.95 -4.70
CA ASP A 11 -1.23 6.29 -6.00
C ASP A 11 -0.73 7.22 -7.10
N ASP A 12 0.01 6.70 -8.07
CA ASP A 12 0.53 7.41 -9.25
C ASP A 12 1.42 8.64 -8.97
N LEU A 13 1.95 8.79 -7.77
CA LEU A 13 2.84 9.90 -7.41
C LEU A 13 4.27 9.62 -7.86
N GLY A 14 4.81 10.47 -8.70
CA GLY A 14 6.21 10.45 -9.15
C GLY A 14 7.12 11.40 -8.36
N TYR A 15 8.42 11.23 -8.54
CA TYR A 15 9.41 12.15 -7.96
C TYR A 15 9.19 13.60 -8.39
N GLY A 16 8.83 13.84 -9.65
CA GLY A 16 8.58 15.18 -10.19
C GLY A 16 7.32 15.88 -9.67
N ASP A 17 6.55 15.24 -8.82
CA ASP A 17 5.29 15.79 -8.29
C ASP A 17 5.47 16.55 -6.97
N LEU A 18 6.58 16.37 -6.28
CA LEU A 18 6.86 17.02 -5.00
C LEU A 18 7.94 18.10 -5.11
N GLY A 19 7.74 19.25 -4.43
CA GLY A 19 8.69 20.35 -4.38
C GLY A 19 10.06 19.95 -3.86
N CYS A 20 10.13 19.12 -2.81
CA CYS A 20 11.38 18.60 -2.25
C CYS A 20 12.18 17.73 -3.22
N TYR A 21 11.59 17.27 -4.31
CA TYR A 21 12.24 16.55 -5.41
C TYR A 21 12.37 17.41 -6.68
N GLY A 22 12.06 18.71 -6.63
CA GLY A 22 12.26 19.65 -7.71
C GLY A 22 11.04 19.92 -8.59
N SER A 23 9.82 19.62 -8.13
CA SER A 23 8.61 20.03 -8.85
C SER A 23 8.53 21.55 -8.94
N GLU A 24 8.34 22.05 -10.16
CA GLU A 24 8.06 23.46 -10.44
C GLU A 24 6.55 23.72 -10.67
N LYS A 25 5.75 22.64 -10.72
CA LYS A 25 4.32 22.70 -11.06
C LYS A 25 3.42 22.58 -9.84
N ASN A 26 3.86 21.83 -8.86
CA ASN A 26 3.07 21.53 -7.66
C ASN A 26 3.69 22.22 -6.44
N ASP A 27 2.84 22.86 -5.65
CA ASP A 27 3.23 23.44 -4.36
C ASP A 27 2.88 22.45 -3.25
N THR A 28 3.92 21.90 -2.60
CA THR A 28 3.79 20.85 -1.59
C THR A 28 4.47 21.19 -0.27
N PRO A 29 4.18 22.36 0.34
CA PRO A 29 4.99 22.91 1.45
C PRO A 29 4.98 22.00 2.70
N CYS A 30 3.88 21.30 2.98
CA CYS A 30 3.80 20.41 4.13
C CYS A 30 4.65 19.13 3.94
N LEU A 31 4.67 18.57 2.72
CA LEU A 31 5.50 17.41 2.39
C LEU A 31 6.97 17.80 2.30
N ASP A 32 7.26 18.99 1.80
CA ASP A 32 8.63 19.55 1.74
C ASP A 32 9.19 19.78 3.15
N ALA A 33 8.36 20.29 4.07
CA ALA A 33 8.73 20.46 5.47
C ALA A 33 8.96 19.11 6.16
N LEU A 34 8.12 18.11 5.86
CA LEU A 34 8.30 16.75 6.36
C LEU A 34 9.62 16.15 5.85
N ALA A 35 9.93 16.32 4.58
CA ALA A 35 11.18 15.86 3.97
C ALA A 35 12.41 16.54 4.58
N ALA A 36 12.32 17.85 4.86
CA ALA A 36 13.40 18.62 5.48
C ALA A 36 13.68 18.20 6.93
N GLY A 37 12.63 17.78 7.67
CA GLY A 37 12.73 17.30 9.04
C GLY A 37 13.01 15.80 9.19
N GLY A 38 12.99 15.07 8.09
CA GLY A 38 13.08 13.60 8.07
C GLY A 38 14.20 13.05 7.21
N ARG A 39 13.97 11.84 6.70
CA ARG A 39 14.86 11.20 5.73
C ARG A 39 14.19 11.15 4.37
N ARG A 40 14.81 11.75 3.36
CA ARG A 40 14.39 11.72 1.97
C ARG A 40 15.22 10.69 1.20
N PHE A 41 14.54 9.80 0.49
CA PHE A 41 15.16 8.81 -0.38
C PHE A 41 15.21 9.34 -1.82
N THR A 42 16.35 9.24 -2.47
CA THR A 42 16.55 9.67 -3.87
C THR A 42 16.43 8.51 -4.85
N ASP A 43 16.50 7.28 -4.36
CA ASP A 43 16.48 6.05 -5.15
C ASP A 43 15.56 5.02 -4.48
N PHE A 44 14.28 5.36 -4.38
CA PHE A 44 13.24 4.47 -3.85
C PHE A 44 12.32 4.01 -4.99
N TYR A 45 12.13 2.71 -5.09
CA TYR A 45 11.29 2.09 -6.11
C TYR A 45 10.34 1.09 -5.47
N MET A 46 9.07 1.15 -5.89
CA MET A 46 8.10 0.13 -5.55
C MET A 46 8.42 -1.17 -6.31
N ALA A 47 7.98 -2.31 -5.77
CA ALA A 47 8.23 -3.62 -6.37
C ALA A 47 7.50 -3.86 -7.71
N SER A 48 6.52 -3.03 -8.02
CA SER A 48 5.79 -3.02 -9.29
C SER A 48 5.31 -1.61 -9.61
N ALA A 49 5.18 -1.29 -10.90
CA ALA A 49 4.59 -0.06 -11.39
C ALA A 49 3.04 -0.10 -11.39
N ILE A 50 2.44 -1.25 -11.05
CA ILE A 50 1.00 -1.49 -11.14
C ILE A 50 0.41 -1.60 -9.72
N CYS A 51 -0.80 -1.07 -9.52
CA CYS A 51 -1.38 -0.89 -8.19
C CYS A 51 -1.56 -2.18 -7.38
N SER A 52 -2.28 -3.20 -7.85
CA SER A 52 -2.50 -4.43 -7.08
C SER A 52 -1.19 -5.13 -6.68
N PRO A 53 -0.26 -5.43 -7.62
CA PRO A 53 0.99 -6.09 -7.25
C PRO A 53 1.91 -5.23 -6.38
N SER A 54 1.94 -3.90 -6.60
CA SER A 54 2.71 -2.98 -5.76
C SER A 54 2.19 -2.95 -4.32
N ARG A 55 0.86 -2.91 -4.15
CA ARG A 55 0.21 -2.90 -2.83
C ARG A 55 0.39 -4.20 -2.08
N GLY A 56 0.20 -5.34 -2.75
CA GLY A 56 0.46 -6.65 -2.16
C GLY A 56 1.92 -6.79 -1.70
N ALA A 57 2.86 -6.33 -2.51
CA ALA A 57 4.27 -6.33 -2.15
C ALA A 57 4.58 -5.40 -0.95
N MET A 58 3.96 -4.22 -0.90
CA MET A 58 4.11 -3.29 0.23
C MET A 58 3.58 -3.89 1.53
N MET A 59 2.42 -4.58 1.48
CA MET A 59 1.82 -5.20 2.66
C MET A 59 2.65 -6.36 3.19
N THR A 60 3.24 -7.19 2.32
CA THR A 60 3.89 -8.45 2.69
C THR A 60 5.43 -8.38 2.74
N GLY A 61 6.02 -7.35 2.13
CA GLY A 61 7.47 -7.29 1.93
C GLY A 61 7.99 -8.32 0.91
N CYS A 62 7.12 -8.93 0.10
CA CYS A 62 7.45 -9.94 -0.89
C CYS A 62 7.31 -9.39 -2.31
N TYR A 63 8.11 -9.90 -3.26
CA TYR A 63 7.88 -9.60 -4.67
C TYR A 63 6.54 -10.18 -5.15
N PRO A 64 5.81 -9.46 -6.04
CA PRO A 64 4.46 -9.84 -6.46
C PRO A 64 4.29 -11.29 -6.92
N PRO A 65 5.17 -11.89 -7.74
CA PRO A 65 5.01 -13.28 -8.14
C PRO A 65 5.04 -14.28 -6.97
N ARG A 66 5.74 -13.94 -5.87
CA ARG A 66 5.82 -14.83 -4.70
C ARG A 66 4.50 -14.95 -3.96
N ILE A 67 3.68 -13.90 -3.98
CA ILE A 67 2.35 -13.84 -3.33
C ILE A 67 1.19 -14.05 -4.30
N GLY A 68 1.47 -14.62 -5.48
CA GLY A 68 0.46 -14.87 -6.50
C GLY A 68 0.03 -13.63 -7.32
N PHE A 69 0.69 -12.47 -7.13
CA PHE A 69 0.36 -11.21 -7.79
C PHE A 69 1.19 -10.94 -9.05
N GLY A 70 1.68 -12.01 -9.69
CA GLY A 70 2.41 -11.90 -10.96
C GLY A 70 1.50 -11.75 -12.18
N SER A 71 0.26 -12.24 -12.10
CA SER A 71 -0.81 -12.11 -13.11
C SER A 71 -2.15 -12.48 -12.49
N PHE A 72 -3.22 -11.86 -12.94
CA PHE A 72 -4.60 -12.08 -12.51
C PHE A 72 -5.43 -12.57 -13.70
N HIS A 73 -5.32 -13.88 -14.04
CA HIS A 73 -5.97 -14.49 -15.20
C HIS A 73 -5.67 -13.78 -16.55
N GLY A 74 -4.44 -13.30 -16.70
CA GLY A 74 -3.99 -12.56 -17.90
C GLY A 74 -4.08 -11.04 -17.76
N GLU A 75 -4.76 -10.55 -16.72
CA GLU A 75 -4.80 -9.13 -16.38
C GLU A 75 -3.61 -8.72 -15.48
N ILE A 76 -3.36 -7.42 -15.40
CA ILE A 76 -2.26 -6.85 -14.62
C ILE A 76 -2.68 -6.30 -13.27
N VAL A 77 -3.99 -6.18 -13.04
CA VAL A 77 -4.61 -5.74 -11.77
C VAL A 77 -5.81 -6.63 -11.43
N LEU A 78 -6.26 -6.57 -10.20
CA LEU A 78 -7.53 -7.15 -9.76
C LEU A 78 -8.69 -6.23 -10.15
N PHE A 79 -9.80 -6.82 -10.58
CA PHE A 79 -11.05 -6.12 -10.84
C PHE A 79 -12.11 -6.44 -9.77
N PRO A 80 -13.14 -5.59 -9.63
CA PRO A 80 -14.25 -5.86 -8.72
C PRO A 80 -14.92 -7.21 -9.02
N GLY A 81 -15.09 -8.03 -7.99
CA GLY A 81 -15.71 -9.35 -8.09
C GLY A 81 -14.76 -10.49 -8.51
N ASP A 82 -13.47 -10.20 -8.67
CA ASP A 82 -12.48 -11.25 -8.90
C ASP A 82 -12.45 -12.24 -7.73
N CYS A 83 -12.34 -13.52 -8.05
CA CYS A 83 -12.17 -14.58 -7.04
C CYS A 83 -10.72 -14.72 -6.55
N MET A 84 -9.87 -13.76 -6.87
CA MET A 84 -8.46 -13.69 -6.50
C MET A 84 -8.21 -12.52 -5.54
N GLY A 85 -7.20 -12.66 -4.72
CA GLY A 85 -6.75 -11.62 -3.80
C GLY A 85 -5.52 -12.06 -3.02
N LEU A 86 -5.11 -11.24 -2.08
CA LEU A 86 -4.01 -11.58 -1.18
C LEU A 86 -4.41 -12.79 -0.35
N HIS A 87 -3.62 -13.87 -0.46
CA HIS A 87 -3.96 -15.12 0.20
C HIS A 87 -4.02 -14.93 1.73
N PRO A 88 -5.02 -15.50 2.43
CA PRO A 88 -5.18 -15.32 3.88
C PRO A 88 -3.99 -15.77 4.73
N ASP A 89 -3.15 -16.67 4.23
CA ASP A 89 -1.95 -17.15 4.92
C ASP A 89 -0.74 -16.20 4.75
N GLU A 90 -0.85 -15.17 3.91
CA GLU A 90 0.21 -14.18 3.76
C GLU A 90 0.27 -13.27 5.00
N VAL A 91 1.45 -13.19 5.59
CA VAL A 91 1.69 -12.32 6.75
C VAL A 91 1.94 -10.90 6.27
N THR A 92 1.10 -9.97 6.72
CA THR A 92 1.24 -8.55 6.38
C THR A 92 1.96 -7.75 7.47
N MET A 93 2.37 -6.52 7.13
CA MET A 93 2.88 -5.58 8.13
C MET A 93 1.87 -5.31 9.26
N ALA A 94 0.57 -5.36 8.96
CA ALA A 94 -0.48 -5.16 9.96
C ALA A 94 -0.53 -6.34 10.95
N ASP A 95 -0.37 -7.60 10.48
CA ASP A 95 -0.29 -8.76 11.36
C ASP A 95 0.91 -8.66 12.31
N VAL A 96 2.06 -8.27 11.79
CA VAL A 96 3.28 -8.08 12.58
C VAL A 96 3.09 -7.00 13.65
N LEU A 97 2.52 -5.87 13.27
CA LEU A 97 2.27 -4.75 14.18
C LEU A 97 1.20 -5.11 15.23
N LYS A 98 0.13 -5.76 14.82
CA LYS A 98 -0.92 -6.25 15.73
C LYS A 98 -0.36 -7.22 16.77
N ASN A 99 0.49 -8.16 16.35
CA ASN A 99 1.19 -9.08 17.25
C ASN A 99 2.16 -8.36 18.21
N ALA A 100 2.66 -7.18 17.82
CA ALA A 100 3.46 -6.30 18.68
C ALA A 100 2.61 -5.40 19.58
N GLY A 101 1.27 -5.54 19.59
CA GLY A 101 0.34 -4.81 20.46
C GLY A 101 -0.15 -3.47 19.90
N TYR A 102 0.04 -3.21 18.61
CA TYR A 102 -0.54 -2.04 17.96
C TYR A 102 -2.01 -2.28 17.62
N ARG A 103 -2.81 -1.22 17.69
CA ARG A 103 -4.08 -1.16 17.00
C ARG A 103 -3.83 -0.71 15.55
N THR A 104 -4.45 -1.38 14.60
CA THR A 104 -4.15 -1.22 13.18
C THR A 104 -5.39 -0.76 12.42
N MET A 105 -5.22 0.19 11.50
CA MET A 105 -6.30 0.68 10.65
C MET A 105 -5.81 0.91 9.23
N HIS A 106 -6.56 0.45 8.25
CA HIS A 106 -6.36 0.79 6.84
C HIS A 106 -7.40 1.81 6.39
N ILE A 107 -6.95 2.89 5.76
CA ILE A 107 -7.82 3.91 5.19
C ILE A 107 -7.47 4.10 3.72
N GLY A 108 -8.47 3.99 2.83
CA GLY A 108 -8.33 4.25 1.40
C GLY A 108 -8.37 3.00 0.54
N LYS A 109 -7.75 3.10 -0.65
CA LYS A 109 -7.70 2.04 -1.65
C LYS A 109 -6.90 0.83 -1.16
N TRP A 110 -7.53 -0.34 -1.15
CA TRP A 110 -6.89 -1.61 -0.80
C TRP A 110 -6.27 -2.29 -2.01
N HIS A 111 -7.06 -2.65 -2.98
CA HIS A 111 -6.72 -3.27 -4.26
C HIS A 111 -5.94 -4.59 -4.18
N CYS A 112 -6.18 -5.37 -3.12
CA CYS A 112 -5.61 -6.71 -2.93
C CYS A 112 -6.69 -7.79 -2.79
N GLY A 113 -7.87 -7.55 -3.38
CA GLY A 113 -9.04 -8.43 -3.38
C GLY A 113 -10.20 -7.85 -2.60
N ASP A 114 -11.43 -8.10 -3.08
CA ASP A 114 -12.68 -7.55 -2.53
C ASP A 114 -13.58 -8.61 -1.89
N GLN A 115 -13.24 -9.90 -2.00
CA GLN A 115 -13.93 -10.94 -1.27
C GLN A 115 -13.57 -10.87 0.21
N LYS A 116 -14.47 -11.34 1.06
CA LYS A 116 -14.36 -11.23 2.52
C LYS A 116 -12.99 -11.66 3.07
N GLU A 117 -12.48 -12.78 2.58
CA GLU A 117 -11.19 -13.35 2.98
C GLU A 117 -9.98 -12.53 2.57
N PHE A 118 -10.15 -11.64 1.58
CA PHE A 118 -9.07 -10.79 1.04
C PHE A 118 -9.10 -9.36 1.57
N LEU A 119 -10.12 -8.99 2.36
CA LEU A 119 -10.23 -7.62 2.89
C LEU A 119 -9.16 -7.32 3.95
N PRO A 120 -8.82 -6.05 4.17
CA PRO A 120 -7.83 -5.64 5.18
C PRO A 120 -8.07 -6.25 6.56
N THR A 121 -9.33 -6.39 6.97
CA THR A 121 -9.69 -6.98 8.27
C THR A 121 -9.39 -8.47 8.39
N SER A 122 -9.15 -9.16 7.28
CA SER A 122 -8.65 -10.53 7.24
C SER A 122 -7.12 -10.60 7.20
N HIS A 123 -6.43 -9.45 7.12
CA HIS A 123 -4.99 -9.28 6.99
C HIS A 123 -4.40 -8.37 8.08
N GLY A 124 -4.80 -8.60 9.33
CA GLY A 124 -4.20 -7.96 10.49
C GLY A 124 -4.71 -6.55 10.82
N PHE A 125 -5.54 -5.94 9.99
CA PHE A 125 -6.15 -4.65 10.34
C PHE A 125 -7.38 -4.83 11.24
N ASP A 126 -7.44 -4.05 12.32
CA ASP A 126 -8.59 -4.03 13.23
C ASP A 126 -9.77 -3.27 12.62
N ASP A 127 -9.47 -2.20 11.88
CA ASP A 127 -10.46 -1.35 11.24
C ASP A 127 -10.11 -1.11 9.76
N TYR A 128 -11.12 -0.96 8.93
CA TYR A 128 -10.99 -0.61 7.52
C TYR A 128 -12.05 0.40 7.09
N TYR A 129 -11.61 1.45 6.38
CA TYR A 129 -12.49 2.41 5.74
C TYR A 129 -11.93 2.80 4.37
N GLY A 130 -12.59 2.42 3.29
CA GLY A 130 -12.10 2.71 1.94
C GLY A 130 -12.73 1.87 0.86
N LEU A 131 -12.03 1.80 -0.29
CA LEU A 131 -12.44 1.02 -1.45
C LEU A 131 -11.58 -0.25 -1.56
N PRO A 132 -12.19 -1.43 -1.68
CA PRO A 132 -11.44 -2.70 -1.81
C PRO A 132 -10.75 -2.87 -3.18
N TYR A 133 -11.11 -2.07 -4.17
CA TYR A 133 -10.57 -2.02 -5.54
C TYR A 133 -10.15 -0.58 -5.90
N SER A 134 -10.00 -0.27 -7.17
CA SER A 134 -9.71 1.09 -7.65
C SER A 134 -10.97 1.94 -7.74
N ASN A 135 -10.81 3.26 -7.76
CA ASN A 135 -11.88 4.24 -7.97
C ASN A 135 -11.94 4.77 -9.42
N ASP A 136 -11.08 4.28 -10.28
CA ASP A 136 -10.92 4.59 -11.71
C ASP A 136 -11.35 3.40 -12.59
#